data_559a811b070376175cbe0d9ff3dae9c9
#
_entry.id   559a811b070376175cbe0d9ff3dae9c9
#
_cell.length_a   1.000
_cell.length_b   1.000
_cell.length_c   1.000
_cell.angle_alpha   90.00
_cell.angle_beta   90.00
_cell.angle_gamma   90.00
#
_symmetry.space_group_name_H-M   'P 1'
#
loop_
_entity.id
_entity.type
_entity.pdbx_description
1 polymer ?
#
loop_
_entity_poly.entity_id
_entity_poly.type
_entity_poly.pdbx_seq_one_letter_code
_entity_poly.pdbx_strand_id
1 'polypeptide(L)'
;MVDIPTLDIEDYDPDLNEEKETVEDQSGGALTYAIVGAGQGGGRMAKAFFDMGYTKTIAVNTARSDLNGLDIPDEQKFLVDEHGEQGAGKDQDKAQAAIEKKEQEVFNKFREIFGTNVDRILICLGVSGGSGGGTVNTLIKVAKKYFTYIGIEDVDERVGVVASLPTAGESASPTVAKNAHARMTQLCTLAEKGKIAPLIMVDNEKIKKLYPKLTVKKFWTTINNTVAGLFHVFNVLANKDSEYTTFDATDYDSIMRQPGCMIMGVTSVKNLENETAVSSALKKNLEKTLLAEGFDLTTATGAACIVVGSEEIFEETAGLMDNIEFGFDTLAALTGGAMVHRGIYEDANKDKLVTYTLVSGLKRPSKRIEGLKKFLK
;
A
#
# COMPACT_ATOMS: atom_id res chain seq x y z
N MET A 1 28.07 -0.24 9.57
CA MET A 1 27.44 -1.56 9.72
C MET A 1 26.50 -1.42 10.90
N VAL A 2 25.21 -1.56 10.69
CA VAL A 2 24.24 -1.57 11.79
C VAL A 2 24.07 -3.03 12.15
N ASP A 3 24.52 -3.41 13.34
CA ASP A 3 24.37 -4.76 13.88
C ASP A 3 22.88 -5.10 14.02
N ILE A 4 22.50 -6.22 13.43
CA ILE A 4 21.18 -6.82 13.61
C ILE A 4 21.32 -7.80 14.78
N PRO A 5 20.63 -7.58 15.92
CA PRO A 5 20.68 -8.52 17.02
C PRO A 5 20.11 -9.87 16.61
N THR A 6 20.83 -10.94 16.88
CA THR A 6 20.35 -12.32 16.83
C THR A 6 19.24 -12.50 17.88
N LEU A 7 18.14 -13.13 17.48
CA LEU A 7 16.98 -13.41 18.33
C LEU A 7 17.27 -14.65 19.19
N ASP A 8 17.23 -14.49 20.51
CA ASP A 8 17.15 -15.60 21.45
C ASP A 8 15.70 -16.11 21.53
N ILE A 9 15.52 -17.42 21.32
CA ILE A 9 14.22 -18.10 21.21
C ILE A 9 13.75 -18.65 22.59
N GLU A 10 14.28 -18.18 23.72
CA GLU A 10 14.07 -18.83 25.02
C GLU A 10 12.78 -18.41 25.78
N ASP A 11 11.93 -17.52 25.26
CA ASP A 11 10.69 -17.13 25.92
C ASP A 11 9.42 -17.72 25.24
N TYR A 12 9.43 -19.03 24.98
CA TYR A 12 8.23 -19.73 24.52
C TYR A 12 7.44 -20.26 25.73
N ASP A 13 6.26 -19.66 25.97
CA ASP A 13 5.27 -20.16 26.90
C ASP A 13 4.19 -20.95 26.12
N PRO A 14 4.14 -22.31 26.24
CA PRO A 14 3.20 -23.12 25.50
C PRO A 14 1.76 -23.06 26.02
N ASP A 15 1.50 -22.48 27.20
CA ASP A 15 0.18 -22.49 27.84
C ASP A 15 -0.74 -21.31 27.45
N LEU A 16 -0.34 -20.46 26.50
CA LEU A 16 -1.16 -19.34 25.98
C LEU A 16 -2.02 -19.69 24.76
N ASN A 17 -2.21 -20.97 24.45
CA ASN A 17 -3.09 -21.43 23.37
C ASN A 17 -4.55 -21.59 23.84
N GLU A 18 -5.19 -20.54 24.34
CA GLU A 18 -6.64 -20.41 24.19
C GLU A 18 -6.88 -19.90 22.76
N GLU A 19 -7.39 -20.77 21.89
CA GLU A 19 -7.90 -20.40 20.57
C GLU A 19 -9.07 -19.41 20.74
N LYS A 20 -8.77 -18.12 20.86
CA LYS A 20 -9.77 -17.09 20.62
C LYS A 20 -10.14 -17.15 19.15
N GLU A 21 -11.43 -17.12 18.84
CA GLU A 21 -11.91 -17.00 17.47
C GLU A 21 -11.15 -15.85 16.77
N THR A 22 -10.32 -16.21 15.80
CA THR A 22 -9.55 -15.23 15.03
C THR A 22 -10.50 -14.50 14.09
N VAL A 23 -10.27 -13.20 13.92
CA VAL A 23 -11.05 -12.37 12.99
C VAL A 23 -10.87 -12.91 11.58
N GLU A 24 -11.97 -13.29 10.91
CA GLU A 24 -11.93 -13.77 9.53
C GLU A 24 -11.75 -12.60 8.55
N ASP A 25 -10.94 -12.80 7.51
CA ASP A 25 -10.83 -11.86 6.40
C ASP A 25 -12.09 -11.93 5.53
N GLN A 26 -12.71 -10.79 5.27
CA GLN A 26 -13.94 -10.64 4.48
C GLN A 26 -13.70 -9.89 3.17
N SER A 27 -12.45 -9.64 2.79
CA SER A 27 -12.11 -8.88 1.59
C SER A 27 -12.47 -9.61 0.28
N GLY A 28 -12.53 -10.94 0.31
CA GLY A 28 -12.74 -11.77 -0.88
C GLY A 28 -11.52 -11.75 -1.83
N GLY A 29 -10.37 -11.33 -1.37
CA GLY A 29 -9.14 -11.27 -2.14
C GLY A 29 -8.41 -12.60 -2.27
N ALA A 30 -7.48 -12.68 -3.22
CA ALA A 30 -6.62 -13.84 -3.46
C ALA A 30 -5.61 -14.07 -2.32
N LEU A 31 -5.13 -12.97 -1.70
CA LEU A 31 -4.20 -13.01 -0.57
C LEU A 31 -4.87 -12.42 0.67
N THR A 32 -4.65 -13.07 1.80
CA THR A 32 -5.09 -12.58 3.12
C THR A 32 -4.10 -11.55 3.65
N TYR A 33 -4.56 -10.31 3.79
CA TYR A 33 -3.77 -9.20 4.30
C TYR A 33 -4.11 -8.85 5.74
N ALA A 34 -3.08 -8.64 6.55
CA ALA A 34 -3.22 -7.89 7.79
C ALA A 34 -2.78 -6.43 7.55
N ILE A 35 -3.56 -5.48 8.05
CA ILE A 35 -3.34 -4.05 7.84
C ILE A 35 -2.96 -3.37 9.15
N VAL A 36 -1.87 -2.64 9.17
CA VAL A 36 -1.41 -1.88 10.33
C VAL A 36 -1.41 -0.39 10.02
N GLY A 37 -2.31 0.35 10.64
CA GLY A 37 -2.37 1.81 10.49
C GLY A 37 -1.53 2.52 11.54
N ALA A 38 -0.43 3.18 11.15
CA ALA A 38 0.48 3.87 12.04
C ALA A 38 0.24 5.39 12.05
N GLY A 39 -0.13 5.96 13.19
CA GLY A 39 -0.46 7.36 13.37
C GLY A 39 -1.80 7.75 12.72
N GLN A 40 -2.15 9.04 12.74
CA GLN A 40 -3.45 9.52 12.25
C GLN A 40 -3.68 9.20 10.76
N GLY A 41 -2.72 9.50 9.89
CA GLY A 41 -2.85 9.26 8.45
C GLY A 41 -2.92 7.77 8.12
N GLY A 42 -2.05 6.96 8.73
CA GLY A 42 -2.05 5.51 8.57
C GLY A 42 -3.31 4.85 9.13
N GLY A 43 -3.81 5.30 10.28
CA GLY A 43 -5.06 4.81 10.85
C GLY A 43 -6.27 5.04 9.94
N ARG A 44 -6.36 6.22 9.32
CA ARG A 44 -7.42 6.51 8.34
C ARG A 44 -7.30 5.67 7.07
N MET A 45 -6.09 5.38 6.62
CA MET A 45 -5.85 4.47 5.50
C MET A 45 -6.25 3.04 5.87
N ALA A 46 -5.86 2.56 7.05
CA ALA A 46 -6.23 1.24 7.55
C ALA A 46 -7.75 1.09 7.69
N LYS A 47 -8.46 2.15 8.14
CA LYS A 47 -9.93 2.18 8.17
C LYS A 47 -10.53 2.01 6.75
N ALA A 48 -9.95 2.63 5.73
CA ALA A 48 -10.44 2.45 4.36
C ALA A 48 -10.29 1.01 3.87
N PHE A 49 -9.22 0.32 4.24
CA PHE A 49 -9.07 -1.13 4.01
C PHE A 49 -10.07 -1.95 4.83
N PHE A 50 -10.26 -1.61 6.10
CA PHE A 50 -11.23 -2.27 6.97
C PHE A 50 -12.64 -2.24 6.38
N ASP A 51 -13.05 -1.08 5.84
CA ASP A 51 -14.35 -0.91 5.17
C ASP A 51 -14.52 -1.75 3.90
N MET A 52 -13.43 -2.25 3.33
CA MET A 52 -13.39 -3.15 2.17
C MET A 52 -13.25 -4.63 2.57
N GLY A 53 -13.44 -4.95 3.86
CA GLY A 53 -13.42 -6.32 4.36
C GLY A 53 -12.07 -6.83 4.85
N TYR A 54 -11.00 -6.02 4.85
CA TYR A 54 -9.71 -6.39 5.46
C TYR A 54 -9.80 -6.28 6.99
N THR A 55 -10.52 -7.22 7.58
CA THR A 55 -10.89 -7.21 9.00
C THR A 55 -9.72 -7.41 9.95
N LYS A 56 -8.63 -8.06 9.49
CA LYS A 56 -7.37 -8.22 10.24
C LYS A 56 -6.60 -6.88 10.27
N THR A 57 -7.17 -5.87 10.91
CA THR A 57 -6.65 -4.50 10.94
C THR A 57 -6.33 -4.07 12.36
N ILE A 58 -5.20 -3.38 12.56
CA ILE A 58 -4.81 -2.75 13.83
C ILE A 58 -4.43 -1.29 13.57
N ALA A 59 -4.97 -0.38 14.36
CA ALA A 59 -4.54 1.01 14.38
C ALA A 59 -3.63 1.29 15.57
N VAL A 60 -2.44 1.81 15.30
CA VAL A 60 -1.38 2.11 16.29
C VAL A 60 -1.16 3.62 16.34
N ASN A 61 -1.27 4.24 17.51
CA ASN A 61 -1.04 5.68 17.66
C ASN A 61 -0.49 6.02 19.04
N THR A 62 0.18 7.17 19.15
CA THR A 62 0.59 7.77 20.42
C THR A 62 -0.48 8.72 21.01
N ALA A 63 -1.52 9.06 20.24
CA ALA A 63 -2.62 9.93 20.63
C ALA A 63 -3.93 9.15 20.74
N ARG A 64 -4.51 9.13 21.94
CA ARG A 64 -5.79 8.47 22.21
C ARG A 64 -6.94 9.08 21.39
N SER A 65 -6.96 10.40 21.24
CA SER A 65 -7.98 11.11 20.45
C SER A 65 -8.05 10.67 19.00
N ASP A 66 -6.90 10.37 18.38
CA ASP A 66 -6.83 9.89 17.01
C ASP A 66 -7.40 8.46 16.89
N LEU A 67 -7.16 7.60 17.86
CA LEU A 67 -7.72 6.24 17.91
C LEU A 67 -9.23 6.25 18.13
N ASN A 68 -9.71 7.09 19.07
CA ASN A 68 -11.15 7.22 19.36
C ASN A 68 -11.94 7.74 18.15
N GLY A 69 -11.30 8.52 17.28
CA GLY A 69 -11.90 9.03 16.06
C GLY A 69 -11.98 8.02 14.89
N LEU A 70 -11.44 6.80 15.08
CA LEU A 70 -11.51 5.73 14.06
C LEU A 70 -12.69 4.80 14.38
N ASP A 71 -13.54 4.57 13.38
CA ASP A 71 -14.66 3.64 13.45
C ASP A 71 -14.19 2.23 13.07
N ILE A 72 -13.41 1.62 13.95
CA ILE A 72 -12.99 0.22 13.97
C ILE A 72 -13.14 -0.31 15.38
N PRO A 73 -13.23 -1.63 15.62
CA PRO A 73 -13.35 -2.22 16.96
C PRO A 73 -12.26 -1.74 17.93
N ASP A 74 -12.61 -1.54 19.19
CA ASP A 74 -11.66 -1.01 20.18
C ASP A 74 -10.52 -1.98 20.46
N GLU A 75 -10.76 -3.29 20.39
CA GLU A 75 -9.74 -4.33 20.50
C GLU A 75 -8.69 -4.28 19.37
N GLN A 76 -8.99 -3.62 18.26
CA GLN A 76 -8.08 -3.40 17.12
C GLN A 76 -7.34 -2.05 17.21
N LYS A 77 -7.47 -1.33 18.34
CA LYS A 77 -6.77 -0.09 18.60
C LYS A 77 -5.65 -0.29 19.62
N PHE A 78 -4.45 0.20 19.29
CA PHE A 78 -3.28 0.11 20.17
C PHE A 78 -2.71 1.48 20.48
N LEU A 79 -2.80 1.89 21.76
CA LEU A 79 -2.22 3.13 22.26
C LEU A 79 -0.78 2.87 22.73
N VAL A 80 0.19 3.50 22.07
CA VAL A 80 1.62 3.32 22.35
C VAL A 80 2.04 4.00 23.66
N ASP A 81 1.49 5.18 23.95
CA ASP A 81 1.84 5.96 25.14
C ASP A 81 0.59 6.17 26.01
N GLU A 82 0.54 5.52 27.16
CA GLU A 82 -0.59 5.61 28.10
C GLU A 82 -0.73 7.01 28.76
N HIS A 83 0.36 7.76 28.77
CA HIS A 83 0.39 9.13 29.32
C HIS A 83 0.26 10.20 28.22
N GLY A 84 0.17 9.78 26.96
CA GLY A 84 0.20 10.62 25.77
C GLY A 84 -1.16 11.17 25.36
N GLU A 85 -1.82 11.99 26.18
CA GLU A 85 -3.06 12.68 25.77
C GLU A 85 -2.83 13.60 24.56
N GLN A 86 -1.59 14.09 24.36
CA GLN A 86 -1.23 15.06 23.32
C GLN A 86 -0.50 14.46 22.11
N GLY A 87 -0.22 13.14 22.09
CA GLY A 87 0.51 12.48 21.03
C GLY A 87 2.00 12.89 20.93
N ALA A 88 2.67 12.49 19.84
CA ALA A 88 4.11 12.75 19.63
C ALA A 88 4.45 14.16 19.15
N GLY A 89 3.46 15.01 18.81
CA GLY A 89 3.73 16.40 18.39
C GLY A 89 4.67 16.53 17.15
N LYS A 90 4.63 15.60 16.20
CA LYS A 90 5.55 15.45 15.04
C LYS A 90 6.99 15.04 15.41
N ASP A 91 7.26 14.69 16.66
CA ASP A 91 8.54 14.15 17.13
C ASP A 91 8.57 12.63 16.87
N GLN A 92 9.35 12.21 15.88
CA GLN A 92 9.47 10.80 15.50
C GLN A 92 10.32 10.01 16.51
N ASP A 93 11.32 10.63 17.13
CA ASP A 93 12.21 9.99 18.08
C ASP A 93 11.44 9.66 19.38
N LYS A 94 10.57 10.58 19.82
CA LYS A 94 9.66 10.34 20.95
C LYS A 94 8.73 9.15 20.70
N ALA A 95 8.12 9.09 19.52
CA ALA A 95 7.22 7.98 19.17
C ALA A 95 7.98 6.64 19.03
N GLN A 96 9.18 6.67 18.48
CA GLN A 96 10.05 5.48 18.39
C GLN A 96 10.40 4.95 19.77
N ALA A 97 10.90 5.81 20.67
CA ALA A 97 11.25 5.39 22.03
C ALA A 97 10.04 4.85 22.82
N ALA A 98 8.83 5.34 22.54
CA ALA A 98 7.62 4.85 23.19
C ALA A 98 7.23 3.45 22.70
N ILE A 99 7.21 3.22 21.39
CA ILE A 99 6.82 1.91 20.83
C ILE A 99 7.85 0.82 21.10
N GLU A 100 9.14 1.14 21.14
CA GLU A 100 10.20 0.19 21.48
C GLU A 100 10.00 -0.44 22.87
N LYS A 101 9.50 0.33 23.83
CA LYS A 101 9.15 -0.18 25.17
C LYS A 101 7.95 -1.13 25.17
N LYS A 102 7.10 -1.05 24.14
CA LYS A 102 5.87 -1.83 24.00
C LYS A 102 5.95 -2.86 22.87
N GLU A 103 7.15 -3.16 22.38
CA GLU A 103 7.35 -4.07 21.24
C GLU A 103 6.66 -5.42 21.47
N GLN A 104 6.80 -6.00 22.67
CA GLN A 104 6.18 -7.29 23.00
C GLN A 104 4.64 -7.18 23.09
N GLU A 105 4.10 -6.09 23.61
CA GLU A 105 2.65 -5.87 23.63
C GLU A 105 2.07 -5.76 22.20
N VAL A 106 2.76 -5.05 21.31
CA VAL A 106 2.39 -4.95 19.90
C VAL A 106 2.43 -6.33 19.22
N PHE A 107 3.48 -7.13 19.50
CA PHE A 107 3.58 -8.49 18.97
C PHE A 107 2.42 -9.38 19.45
N ASN A 108 2.09 -9.32 20.73
CA ASN A 108 0.95 -10.07 21.28
C ASN A 108 -0.37 -9.62 20.63
N LYS A 109 -0.54 -8.31 20.41
CA LYS A 109 -1.71 -7.77 19.70
C LYS A 109 -1.80 -8.26 18.25
N PHE A 110 -0.67 -8.41 17.54
CA PHE A 110 -0.65 -8.99 16.19
C PHE A 110 -1.13 -10.46 16.22
N ARG A 111 -0.64 -11.26 17.18
CA ARG A 111 -1.07 -12.65 17.33
C ARG A 111 -2.57 -12.75 17.63
N GLU A 112 -3.07 -11.89 18.52
CA GLU A 112 -4.48 -11.87 18.92
C GLU A 112 -5.41 -11.57 17.74
N ILE A 113 -5.11 -10.52 16.95
CA ILE A 113 -6.02 -10.04 15.90
C ILE A 113 -5.78 -10.77 14.57
N PHE A 114 -4.53 -11.06 14.22
CA PHE A 114 -4.22 -11.62 12.89
C PHE A 114 -4.33 -13.15 12.85
N GLY A 115 -4.20 -13.83 14.01
CA GLY A 115 -4.19 -15.31 14.05
C GLY A 115 -2.98 -15.89 13.34
N THR A 116 -3.16 -16.97 12.58
CA THR A 116 -2.08 -17.67 11.85
C THR A 116 -2.27 -17.70 10.32
N ASN A 117 -3.43 -17.26 9.83
CA ASN A 117 -3.75 -17.23 8.39
C ASN A 117 -3.57 -15.80 7.86
N VAL A 118 -2.34 -15.41 7.53
CA VAL A 118 -1.98 -14.13 6.91
C VAL A 118 -0.86 -14.37 5.91
N ASP A 119 -1.08 -13.96 4.67
CA ASP A 119 -0.07 -14.04 3.61
C ASP A 119 0.88 -12.84 3.65
N ARG A 120 0.37 -11.66 3.97
CA ARG A 120 1.13 -10.40 3.92
C ARG A 120 0.67 -9.41 4.97
N ILE A 121 1.57 -8.55 5.43
CA ILE A 121 1.24 -7.39 6.27
C ILE A 121 1.53 -6.10 5.50
N LEU A 122 0.57 -5.18 5.48
CA LEU A 122 0.75 -3.81 4.98
C LEU A 122 0.73 -2.81 6.13
N ILE A 123 1.81 -2.03 6.27
CA ILE A 123 1.92 -0.96 7.25
C ILE A 123 1.65 0.37 6.56
N CYS A 124 0.54 1.01 6.91
CA CYS A 124 0.09 2.28 6.34
C CYS A 124 0.53 3.46 7.22
N LEU A 125 1.16 4.48 6.63
CA LEU A 125 1.58 5.67 7.38
C LEU A 125 1.66 6.94 6.53
N GLY A 126 1.56 8.10 7.21
CA GLY A 126 2.04 9.37 6.69
C GLY A 126 3.48 9.61 7.17
N VAL A 127 4.45 9.71 6.25
CA VAL A 127 5.89 9.77 6.59
C VAL A 127 6.30 11.04 7.35
N SER A 128 5.49 12.07 7.29
CA SER A 128 5.76 13.37 7.92
C SER A 128 5.28 13.48 9.38
N GLY A 129 4.39 12.57 9.80
CA GLY A 129 3.82 12.55 11.15
C GLY A 129 4.81 12.07 12.21
N GLY A 130 4.58 12.45 13.48
CA GLY A 130 5.37 11.96 14.62
C GLY A 130 5.11 10.47 14.87
N SER A 131 3.85 10.10 15.16
CA SER A 131 3.47 8.72 15.50
C SER A 131 3.76 7.75 14.36
N GLY A 132 3.23 7.99 13.14
CA GLY A 132 3.41 7.09 11.99
C GLY A 132 4.88 6.93 11.61
N GLY A 133 5.59 8.06 11.40
CA GLY A 133 7.00 8.03 11.02
C GLY A 133 7.91 7.46 12.13
N GLY A 134 7.60 7.68 13.41
CA GLY A 134 8.40 7.18 14.51
C GLY A 134 8.22 5.69 14.78
N THR A 135 7.00 5.17 14.63
CA THR A 135 6.69 3.76 15.00
C THR A 135 7.00 2.75 13.90
N VAL A 136 7.14 3.18 12.64
CA VAL A 136 7.18 2.26 11.48
C VAL A 136 8.31 1.24 11.55
N ASN A 137 9.50 1.61 12.02
CA ASN A 137 10.65 0.69 12.10
C ASN A 137 10.38 -0.48 13.04
N THR A 138 9.84 -0.18 14.22
CA THR A 138 9.45 -1.19 15.21
C THR A 138 8.30 -2.04 14.69
N LEU A 139 7.31 -1.44 14.00
CA LEU A 139 6.21 -2.18 13.39
C LEU A 139 6.70 -3.14 12.29
N ILE A 140 7.66 -2.74 11.45
CA ILE A 140 8.30 -3.63 10.47
C ILE A 140 9.00 -4.81 11.18
N LYS A 141 9.78 -4.52 12.25
CA LYS A 141 10.46 -5.55 13.04
C LYS A 141 9.46 -6.55 13.65
N VAL A 142 8.39 -6.03 14.27
CA VAL A 142 7.32 -6.87 14.88
C VAL A 142 6.59 -7.69 13.82
N ALA A 143 6.29 -7.11 12.65
CA ALA A 143 5.64 -7.84 11.56
C ALA A 143 6.49 -9.02 11.07
N LYS A 144 7.81 -8.84 10.95
CA LYS A 144 8.73 -9.93 10.58
C LYS A 144 8.81 -11.00 11.69
N LYS A 145 8.90 -10.58 12.96
CA LYS A 145 8.85 -11.49 14.11
C LYS A 145 7.55 -12.32 14.11
N TYR A 146 6.42 -11.68 13.79
CA TYR A 146 5.14 -12.37 13.67
C TYR A 146 5.15 -13.41 12.55
N PHE A 147 5.67 -13.10 11.36
CA PHE A 147 5.79 -14.08 10.27
C PHE A 147 6.70 -15.25 10.64
N THR A 148 7.84 -15.00 11.28
CA THR A 148 8.71 -16.07 11.80
C THR A 148 7.95 -16.94 12.81
N TYR A 149 7.15 -16.34 13.70
CA TYR A 149 6.34 -17.05 14.68
C TYR A 149 5.32 -18.00 14.04
N ILE A 150 4.67 -17.60 12.93
CA ILE A 150 3.72 -18.46 12.19
C ILE A 150 4.41 -19.39 11.17
N GLY A 151 5.74 -19.51 11.19
CA GLY A 151 6.50 -20.46 10.37
C GLY A 151 6.83 -20.00 8.96
N ILE A 152 6.77 -18.70 8.67
CA ILE A 152 7.13 -18.12 7.37
C ILE A 152 8.60 -17.69 7.36
N GLU A 153 9.40 -18.16 6.38
CA GLU A 153 10.83 -17.90 6.28
C GLU A 153 11.16 -16.63 5.46
N ASP A 154 10.40 -16.33 4.40
CA ASP A 154 10.60 -15.20 3.47
C ASP A 154 10.02 -13.87 4.01
N VAL A 155 10.25 -13.59 5.29
CA VAL A 155 9.64 -12.48 6.04
C VAL A 155 9.90 -11.09 5.44
N ASP A 156 11.05 -10.89 4.81
CA ASP A 156 11.42 -9.60 4.18
C ASP A 156 10.49 -9.26 3.01
N GLU A 157 10.01 -10.26 2.29
CA GLU A 157 9.12 -10.12 1.13
C GLU A 157 7.64 -10.04 1.50
N ARG A 158 7.27 -10.34 2.77
CA ARG A 158 5.89 -10.39 3.26
C ARG A 158 5.41 -9.11 3.92
N VAL A 159 6.34 -8.21 4.25
CA VAL A 159 6.02 -6.94 4.92
C VAL A 159 6.13 -5.80 3.94
N GLY A 160 4.98 -5.28 3.52
CA GLY A 160 4.87 -4.09 2.67
C GLY A 160 4.56 -2.83 3.46
N VAL A 161 4.80 -1.69 2.83
CA VAL A 161 4.54 -0.37 3.41
C VAL A 161 3.77 0.50 2.42
N VAL A 162 2.66 1.10 2.86
CA VAL A 162 1.94 2.16 2.14
C VAL A 162 2.32 3.49 2.77
N ALA A 163 3.13 4.27 2.09
CA ALA A 163 3.73 5.49 2.61
C ALA A 163 3.25 6.73 1.87
N SER A 164 2.55 7.65 2.56
CA SER A 164 2.08 8.88 1.96
C SER A 164 3.02 10.06 2.20
N LEU A 165 3.37 10.76 1.11
CA LEU A 165 4.10 12.03 1.11
C LEU A 165 3.15 13.20 1.38
N PRO A 166 3.60 14.22 2.13
CA PRO A 166 2.78 15.40 2.42
C PRO A 166 2.51 16.24 1.15
N THR A 167 1.42 17.00 1.21
CA THR A 167 1.14 18.06 0.23
C THR A 167 2.20 19.19 0.31
N ALA A 168 2.27 20.03 -0.72
CA ALA A 168 3.15 21.20 -0.71
C ALA A 168 2.82 22.16 0.45
N GLY A 169 1.51 22.34 0.76
CA GLY A 169 1.07 23.17 1.88
C GLY A 169 1.53 22.63 3.24
N GLU A 170 1.44 21.31 3.47
CA GLU A 170 1.95 20.68 4.68
C GLU A 170 3.46 20.75 4.78
N SER A 171 4.16 20.61 3.63
CA SER A 171 5.63 20.67 3.52
C SER A 171 6.18 22.06 3.80
N ALA A 172 5.37 23.12 3.81
CA ALA A 172 5.80 24.46 4.20
C ALA A 172 6.31 24.52 5.66
N SER A 173 5.94 23.56 6.51
CA SER A 173 6.56 23.37 7.82
C SER A 173 7.90 22.62 7.66
N PRO A 174 9.04 23.22 8.08
CA PRO A 174 10.36 22.58 7.99
C PRO A 174 10.42 21.21 8.71
N THR A 175 9.77 21.08 9.85
CA THR A 175 9.68 19.81 10.58
C THR A 175 8.97 18.72 9.74
N VAL A 176 7.85 19.06 9.09
CA VAL A 176 7.10 18.14 8.22
C VAL A 176 7.98 17.72 7.04
N ALA A 177 8.66 18.66 6.39
CA ALA A 177 9.51 18.38 5.24
C ALA A 177 10.73 17.53 5.64
N LYS A 178 11.38 17.83 6.79
CA LYS A 178 12.51 17.07 7.34
C LYS A 178 12.09 15.62 7.63
N ASN A 179 11.01 15.43 8.38
CA ASN A 179 10.48 14.11 8.71
C ASN A 179 10.15 13.31 7.45
N ALA A 180 9.43 13.92 6.51
CA ALA A 180 9.04 13.28 5.26
C ALA A 180 10.25 12.86 4.43
N HIS A 181 11.25 13.75 4.26
CA HIS A 181 12.47 13.45 3.52
C HIS A 181 13.24 12.30 4.16
N ALA A 182 13.52 12.38 5.47
CA ALA A 182 14.30 11.38 6.18
C ALA A 182 13.61 10.01 6.16
N ARG A 183 12.31 9.96 6.51
CA ARG A 183 11.56 8.71 6.61
C ARG A 183 11.35 8.06 5.24
N MET A 184 10.95 8.82 4.23
CA MET A 184 10.76 8.27 2.88
C MET A 184 12.08 7.76 2.30
N THR A 185 13.19 8.48 2.48
CA THR A 185 14.52 8.02 2.06
C THR A 185 14.91 6.70 2.72
N GLN A 186 14.63 6.55 4.02
CA GLN A 186 14.88 5.29 4.75
C GLN A 186 14.03 4.15 4.21
N LEU A 187 12.72 4.34 4.04
CA LEU A 187 11.81 3.32 3.51
C LEU A 187 12.20 2.90 2.09
N CYS A 188 12.54 3.84 1.22
CA CYS A 188 13.06 3.53 -0.12
C CYS A 188 14.34 2.68 -0.04
N THR A 189 15.24 2.99 0.90
CA THR A 189 16.48 2.22 1.08
C THR A 189 16.19 0.77 1.55
N LEU A 190 15.22 0.60 2.45
CA LEU A 190 14.79 -0.73 2.87
C LEU A 190 14.16 -1.52 1.72
N ALA A 191 13.29 -0.89 0.93
CA ALA A 191 12.65 -1.51 -0.22
C ALA A 191 13.66 -1.90 -1.32
N GLU A 192 14.57 -0.99 -1.69
CA GLU A 192 15.61 -1.25 -2.70
C GLU A 192 16.60 -2.35 -2.28
N LYS A 193 16.76 -2.57 -0.98
CA LYS A 193 17.57 -3.68 -0.42
C LYS A 193 16.76 -4.97 -0.22
N GLY A 194 15.48 -5.00 -0.63
CA GLY A 194 14.60 -6.14 -0.41
C GLY A 194 14.31 -6.43 1.06
N LYS A 195 14.38 -5.43 1.95
CA LYS A 195 14.07 -5.58 3.37
C LYS A 195 12.61 -5.33 3.72
N ILE A 196 11.85 -4.82 2.79
CA ILE A 196 10.39 -4.71 2.75
C ILE A 196 9.94 -4.84 1.30
N ALA A 197 8.77 -5.43 1.06
CA ALA A 197 8.14 -5.53 -0.25
C ALA A 197 6.60 -5.63 -0.10
N PRO A 198 5.87 -4.81 -0.87
CA PRO A 198 6.32 -3.65 -1.66
C PRO A 198 6.39 -2.35 -0.82
N LEU A 199 7.04 -1.32 -1.36
CA LEU A 199 6.85 0.06 -0.89
C LEU A 199 5.88 0.77 -1.85
N ILE A 200 4.61 0.88 -1.47
CA ILE A 200 3.59 1.62 -2.21
C ILE A 200 3.69 3.09 -1.83
N MET A 201 4.05 3.91 -2.82
CA MET A 201 4.20 5.34 -2.60
C MET A 201 2.94 6.09 -3.03
N VAL A 202 2.42 6.92 -2.12
CA VAL A 202 1.26 7.79 -2.33
C VAL A 202 1.69 9.24 -2.23
N ASP A 203 1.55 10.03 -3.28
CA ASP A 203 1.86 11.46 -3.26
C ASP A 203 0.59 12.29 -3.10
N ASN A 204 0.32 12.77 -1.88
CA ASN A 204 -0.88 13.57 -1.58
C ASN A 204 -0.96 14.85 -2.44
N GLU A 205 0.18 15.45 -2.82
CA GLU A 205 0.19 16.60 -3.71
C GLU A 205 -0.25 16.22 -5.13
N LYS A 206 0.19 15.05 -5.62
CA LYS A 206 -0.25 14.50 -6.90
C LYS A 206 -1.75 14.24 -6.91
N ILE A 207 -2.24 13.54 -5.88
CA ILE A 207 -3.67 13.19 -5.77
C ILE A 207 -4.53 14.45 -5.63
N LYS A 208 -4.07 15.45 -4.88
CA LYS A 208 -4.73 16.76 -4.81
C LYS A 208 -4.91 17.41 -6.19
N LYS A 209 -3.92 17.28 -7.06
CA LYS A 209 -4.01 17.77 -8.44
C LYS A 209 -4.96 16.96 -9.31
N LEU A 210 -5.08 15.65 -9.07
CA LEU A 210 -6.05 14.79 -9.78
C LEU A 210 -7.50 15.13 -9.40
N TYR A 211 -7.74 15.56 -8.15
CA TYR A 211 -9.06 15.86 -7.60
C TYR A 211 -9.19 17.32 -7.12
N PRO A 212 -9.03 18.32 -8.00
CA PRO A 212 -8.95 19.73 -7.60
C PRO A 212 -10.26 20.31 -7.02
N LYS A 213 -11.39 19.62 -7.22
CA LYS A 213 -12.73 20.07 -6.79
C LYS A 213 -13.22 19.41 -5.50
N LEU A 214 -12.40 18.58 -4.85
CA LEU A 214 -12.81 17.96 -3.59
C LEU A 214 -12.96 18.98 -2.47
N THR A 215 -14.06 18.85 -1.72
CA THR A 215 -14.22 19.62 -0.48
C THR A 215 -13.27 19.12 0.60
N VAL A 216 -12.91 19.99 1.55
CA VAL A 216 -12.01 19.64 2.67
C VAL A 216 -12.50 18.39 3.41
N LYS A 217 -13.82 18.27 3.63
CA LYS A 217 -14.42 17.12 4.34
C LYS A 217 -14.22 15.79 3.60
N LYS A 218 -14.29 15.82 2.25
CA LYS A 218 -14.19 14.61 1.42
C LYS A 218 -12.76 14.26 1.01
N PHE A 219 -11.83 15.20 1.14
CA PHE A 219 -10.49 15.09 0.57
C PHE A 219 -9.77 13.81 1.06
N TRP A 220 -9.59 13.68 2.37
CA TRP A 220 -8.87 12.54 2.93
C TRP A 220 -9.58 11.20 2.75
N THR A 221 -10.90 11.19 2.90
CA THR A 221 -11.70 9.97 2.68
C THR A 221 -11.57 9.51 1.23
N THR A 222 -11.67 10.43 0.26
CA THR A 222 -11.52 10.09 -1.16
C THR A 222 -10.11 9.54 -1.45
N ILE A 223 -9.05 10.17 -0.93
CA ILE A 223 -7.68 9.69 -1.13
C ILE A 223 -7.52 8.28 -0.58
N ASN A 224 -7.90 8.06 0.67
CA ASN A 224 -7.72 6.78 1.32
C ASN A 224 -8.52 5.68 0.62
N ASN A 225 -9.78 5.96 0.25
CA ASN A 225 -10.62 5.02 -0.48
C ASN A 225 -10.08 4.75 -1.90
N THR A 226 -9.49 5.75 -2.56
CA THR A 226 -8.86 5.54 -3.87
C THR A 226 -7.65 4.59 -3.75
N VAL A 227 -6.79 4.80 -2.77
CA VAL A 227 -5.62 3.94 -2.55
C VAL A 227 -6.03 2.52 -2.18
N ALA A 228 -6.90 2.39 -1.17
CA ALA A 228 -7.39 1.09 -0.73
C ALA A 228 -8.19 0.39 -1.83
N GLY A 229 -9.02 1.12 -2.59
CA GLY A 229 -9.81 0.57 -3.70
C GLY A 229 -8.97 0.08 -4.86
N LEU A 230 -7.91 0.81 -5.26
CA LEU A 230 -6.98 0.34 -6.29
C LEU A 230 -6.29 -0.96 -5.86
N PHE A 231 -5.81 -1.01 -4.62
CA PHE A 231 -5.22 -2.21 -4.05
C PHE A 231 -6.21 -3.37 -4.03
N HIS A 232 -7.43 -3.12 -3.55
CA HIS A 232 -8.50 -4.10 -3.42
C HIS A 232 -8.88 -4.72 -4.77
N VAL A 233 -8.99 -3.91 -5.83
CA VAL A 233 -9.30 -4.39 -7.18
C VAL A 233 -8.30 -5.46 -7.64
N PHE A 234 -6.99 -5.24 -7.48
CA PHE A 234 -5.98 -6.25 -7.85
C PHE A 234 -6.10 -7.52 -7.03
N ASN A 235 -6.32 -7.39 -5.71
CA ASN A 235 -6.44 -8.55 -4.84
C ASN A 235 -7.70 -9.38 -5.13
N VAL A 236 -8.83 -8.73 -5.40
CA VAL A 236 -10.09 -9.42 -5.71
C VAL A 236 -10.07 -10.04 -7.11
N LEU A 237 -9.57 -9.32 -8.11
CA LEU A 237 -9.50 -9.85 -9.47
C LEU A 237 -8.50 -11.03 -9.56
N ALA A 238 -7.45 -11.05 -8.74
CA ALA A 238 -6.55 -12.18 -8.64
C ALA A 238 -7.18 -13.46 -8.04
N ASN A 239 -8.37 -13.34 -7.44
CA ASN A 239 -9.18 -14.47 -6.94
C ASN A 239 -10.37 -14.79 -7.86
N LYS A 240 -10.45 -14.18 -9.03
CA LYS A 240 -11.57 -14.34 -9.96
C LYS A 240 -11.10 -15.00 -11.25
N ASP A 241 -11.84 -15.99 -11.71
CA ASP A 241 -11.63 -16.58 -13.03
C ASP A 241 -12.05 -15.60 -14.13
N SER A 242 -11.44 -15.74 -15.29
CA SER A 242 -11.78 -15.00 -16.51
C SER A 242 -11.93 -15.95 -17.68
N GLU A 243 -12.89 -15.69 -18.55
CA GLU A 243 -13.06 -16.42 -19.80
C GLU A 243 -12.00 -16.02 -20.87
N TYR A 244 -11.30 -14.90 -20.67
CA TYR A 244 -10.29 -14.38 -21.61
C TYR A 244 -8.86 -14.61 -21.11
N THR A 245 -8.43 -13.84 -20.13
CA THR A 245 -7.07 -13.91 -19.58
C THR A 245 -7.15 -13.68 -18.07
N THR A 246 -6.71 -14.67 -17.30
CA THR A 246 -6.71 -14.62 -15.84
C THR A 246 -5.42 -14.05 -15.30
N PHE A 247 -5.51 -13.08 -14.41
CA PHE A 247 -4.46 -12.60 -13.53
C PHE A 247 -4.65 -13.28 -12.17
N ASP A 248 -3.85 -14.28 -11.85
CA ASP A 248 -4.08 -15.13 -10.69
C ASP A 248 -3.32 -14.70 -9.42
N ALA A 249 -3.55 -15.43 -8.33
CA ALA A 249 -2.91 -15.18 -7.04
C ALA A 249 -1.37 -15.25 -7.11
N THR A 250 -0.82 -16.14 -7.95
CA THR A 250 0.62 -16.30 -8.13
C THR A 250 1.22 -15.09 -8.85
N ASP A 251 0.54 -14.62 -9.90
CA ASP A 251 0.90 -13.41 -10.63
C ASP A 251 0.92 -12.20 -9.69
N TYR A 252 -0.15 -12.05 -8.90
CA TYR A 252 -0.27 -10.96 -7.94
C TYR A 252 0.80 -11.02 -6.86
N ASP A 253 1.02 -12.17 -6.22
CA ASP A 253 2.04 -12.33 -5.17
C ASP A 253 3.46 -12.09 -5.73
N SER A 254 3.75 -12.53 -6.95
CA SER A 254 5.04 -12.31 -7.60
C SER A 254 5.38 -10.82 -7.75
N ILE A 255 4.39 -9.99 -8.09
CA ILE A 255 4.55 -8.54 -8.20
C ILE A 255 4.70 -7.91 -6.81
N MET A 256 3.93 -8.38 -5.83
CA MET A 256 3.97 -7.87 -4.47
C MET A 256 5.28 -8.17 -3.74
N ARG A 257 6.05 -9.15 -4.18
CA ARG A 257 7.38 -9.52 -3.64
C ARG A 257 8.53 -8.70 -4.22
N GLN A 258 8.31 -7.95 -5.30
CA GLN A 258 9.39 -7.23 -5.97
C GLN A 258 10.03 -6.19 -5.04
N PRO A 259 11.38 -6.21 -4.88
CA PRO A 259 12.09 -5.20 -4.10
C PRO A 259 12.01 -3.85 -4.81
N GLY A 260 11.86 -2.77 -4.05
CA GLY A 260 11.75 -1.41 -4.58
C GLY A 260 10.39 -0.78 -4.34
N CYS A 261 10.14 0.31 -5.06
CA CYS A 261 8.88 1.04 -4.98
C CYS A 261 7.84 0.45 -5.93
N MET A 262 6.57 0.62 -5.58
CA MET A 262 5.42 0.23 -6.39
C MET A 262 4.44 1.39 -6.52
N ILE A 263 3.84 1.51 -7.68
CA ILE A 263 2.79 2.50 -8.00
C ILE A 263 1.60 1.81 -8.66
N MET A 264 0.43 2.38 -8.44
CA MET A 264 -0.84 1.91 -9.00
C MET A 264 -1.58 3.05 -9.66
N GLY A 265 -2.38 2.73 -10.66
CA GLY A 265 -3.22 3.69 -11.35
C GLY A 265 -4.42 3.05 -12.03
N VAL A 266 -5.36 3.90 -12.40
CA VAL A 266 -6.58 3.55 -13.12
C VAL A 266 -6.89 4.61 -14.16
N THR A 267 -7.38 4.19 -15.34
CA THR A 267 -7.92 5.11 -16.33
C THR A 267 -9.00 4.44 -17.19
N SER A 268 -10.02 5.23 -17.55
CA SER A 268 -11.01 4.77 -18.52
C SER A 268 -10.49 4.96 -19.94
N VAL A 269 -10.67 3.93 -20.75
CA VAL A 269 -10.38 3.96 -22.18
C VAL A 269 -11.51 4.72 -22.88
N LYS A 270 -11.14 5.63 -23.76
CA LYS A 270 -12.07 6.42 -24.55
C LYS A 270 -11.89 6.11 -26.02
N ASN A 271 -12.98 6.22 -26.78
CA ASN A 271 -12.96 6.09 -28.24
C ASN A 271 -12.40 4.72 -28.69
N LEU A 272 -13.10 3.65 -28.33
CA LEU A 272 -12.71 2.26 -28.59
C LEU A 272 -12.57 1.92 -30.09
N GLU A 273 -13.16 2.73 -30.99
CA GLU A 273 -12.98 2.61 -32.43
C GLU A 273 -11.52 2.90 -32.87
N ASN A 274 -10.73 3.55 -32.03
CA ASN A 274 -9.33 3.83 -32.33
C ASN A 274 -8.46 2.62 -31.93
N GLU A 275 -7.76 2.03 -32.87
CA GLU A 275 -6.86 0.87 -32.71
C GLU A 275 -5.76 1.06 -31.63
N THR A 276 -5.48 2.28 -31.21
CA THR A 276 -4.50 2.61 -30.16
C THR A 276 -5.13 3.15 -28.88
N ALA A 277 -6.43 2.97 -28.68
CA ALA A 277 -7.16 3.55 -27.55
C ALA A 277 -6.62 3.05 -26.21
N VAL A 278 -6.40 1.74 -26.06
CA VAL A 278 -5.87 1.12 -24.82
C VAL A 278 -4.43 1.59 -24.57
N SER A 279 -3.57 1.54 -25.57
CA SER A 279 -2.18 2.03 -25.49
C SER A 279 -2.11 3.51 -25.07
N SER A 280 -2.98 4.35 -25.64
CA SER A 280 -3.08 5.77 -25.28
C SER A 280 -3.58 5.98 -23.86
N ALA A 281 -4.54 5.15 -23.40
CA ALA A 281 -5.04 5.17 -22.04
C ALA A 281 -3.95 4.77 -21.03
N LEU A 282 -3.15 3.72 -21.35
CA LEU A 282 -2.02 3.28 -20.50
C LEU A 282 -0.92 4.35 -20.42
N LYS A 283 -0.52 4.99 -21.51
CA LYS A 283 0.42 6.12 -21.46
C LYS A 283 -0.10 7.26 -20.58
N LYS A 284 -1.38 7.61 -20.71
CA LYS A 284 -2.02 8.61 -19.86
C LYS A 284 -2.05 8.18 -18.39
N ASN A 285 -2.31 6.91 -18.12
CA ASN A 285 -2.29 6.34 -16.77
C ASN A 285 -0.91 6.55 -16.14
N LEU A 286 0.14 6.08 -16.79
CA LEU A 286 1.52 6.16 -16.31
C LEU A 286 2.02 7.61 -16.12
N GLU A 287 1.52 8.56 -16.90
CA GLU A 287 1.89 9.98 -16.77
C GLU A 287 1.06 10.72 -15.72
N LYS A 288 -0.26 10.43 -15.62
CA LYS A 288 -1.22 11.34 -14.96
C LYS A 288 -2.03 10.73 -13.82
N THR A 289 -2.34 9.46 -13.86
CA THR A 289 -3.32 8.85 -12.93
C THR A 289 -2.74 7.91 -11.89
N LEU A 290 -1.41 7.69 -11.89
CA LEU A 290 -0.72 6.94 -10.85
C LEU A 290 -0.76 7.67 -9.51
N LEU A 291 -0.74 6.92 -8.41
CA LEU A 291 -0.72 7.47 -7.04
C LEU A 291 0.50 8.34 -6.75
N ALA A 292 1.59 8.14 -7.46
CA ALA A 292 2.80 8.96 -7.39
C ALA A 292 3.47 9.06 -8.77
N GLU A 293 4.35 10.06 -8.93
CA GLU A 293 5.08 10.30 -10.17
C GLU A 293 6.58 10.56 -9.90
N GLY A 294 7.33 10.68 -11.00
CA GLY A 294 8.76 10.98 -10.95
C GLY A 294 9.64 9.74 -10.86
N PHE A 295 9.07 8.57 -11.12
CA PHE A 295 9.80 7.32 -11.28
C PHE A 295 10.39 7.20 -12.69
N ASP A 296 11.53 6.55 -12.78
CA ASP A 296 12.04 5.99 -14.03
C ASP A 296 11.42 4.61 -14.22
N LEU A 297 10.42 4.53 -15.08
CA LEU A 297 9.66 3.30 -15.33
C LEU A 297 10.52 2.18 -15.94
N THR A 298 11.63 2.54 -16.63
CA THR A 298 12.56 1.54 -17.20
C THR A 298 13.30 0.74 -16.14
N THR A 299 13.21 1.15 -14.87
CA THR A 299 13.78 0.40 -13.72
C THR A 299 12.84 -0.66 -13.15
N ALA A 300 11.61 -0.75 -13.64
CA ALA A 300 10.63 -1.73 -13.19
C ALA A 300 11.13 -3.17 -13.39
N THR A 301 10.79 -4.06 -12.47
CA THR A 301 11.07 -5.49 -12.56
C THR A 301 9.81 -6.32 -12.77
N GLY A 302 8.64 -5.77 -12.50
CA GLY A 302 7.36 -6.39 -12.72
C GLY A 302 6.27 -5.36 -12.98
N ALA A 303 5.27 -5.73 -13.76
CA ALA A 303 4.10 -4.92 -14.03
C ALA A 303 2.85 -5.79 -14.18
N ALA A 304 1.67 -5.22 -13.95
CA ALA A 304 0.40 -5.80 -14.34
C ALA A 304 -0.46 -4.77 -15.05
N CYS A 305 -1.23 -5.23 -15.99
CA CYS A 305 -2.33 -4.48 -16.58
C CYS A 305 -3.57 -5.35 -16.59
N ILE A 306 -4.63 -4.86 -15.95
CA ILE A 306 -5.93 -5.52 -15.95
C ILE A 306 -6.91 -4.62 -16.68
N VAL A 307 -7.61 -5.20 -17.65
CA VAL A 307 -8.66 -4.55 -18.44
C VAL A 307 -10.01 -5.08 -17.97
N VAL A 308 -10.93 -4.18 -17.66
CA VAL A 308 -12.28 -4.54 -17.21
C VAL A 308 -13.30 -3.79 -18.05
N GLY A 309 -14.28 -4.49 -18.60
CA GLY A 309 -15.37 -3.95 -19.39
C GLY A 309 -16.66 -4.74 -19.20
N SER A 310 -17.79 -4.27 -19.77
CA SER A 310 -19.00 -5.08 -19.83
C SER A 310 -18.91 -6.11 -20.97
N GLU A 311 -19.73 -7.15 -20.89
CA GLU A 311 -19.94 -8.14 -21.98
C GLU A 311 -20.22 -7.44 -23.33
N GLU A 312 -21.14 -6.46 -23.35
CA GLU A 312 -21.46 -5.66 -24.55
C GLU A 312 -20.23 -5.01 -25.20
N ILE A 313 -19.31 -4.46 -24.36
CA ILE A 313 -18.07 -3.84 -24.88
C ILE A 313 -17.17 -4.89 -25.54
N PHE A 314 -17.06 -6.09 -24.97
CA PHE A 314 -16.20 -7.14 -25.49
C PHE A 314 -16.81 -7.82 -26.74
N GLU A 315 -18.14 -7.96 -26.80
CA GLU A 315 -18.83 -8.56 -27.93
C GLU A 315 -18.97 -7.62 -29.13
N GLU A 316 -19.28 -6.33 -28.90
CA GLU A 316 -19.65 -5.42 -29.96
C GLU A 316 -18.49 -4.59 -30.53
N THR A 317 -17.32 -4.53 -29.83
CA THR A 317 -16.19 -3.73 -30.29
C THR A 317 -15.24 -4.55 -31.16
N ALA A 318 -15.35 -4.44 -32.46
CA ALA A 318 -14.47 -5.12 -33.41
C ALA A 318 -13.00 -4.68 -33.22
N GLY A 319 -12.04 -5.63 -33.24
CA GLY A 319 -10.63 -5.37 -33.11
C GLY A 319 -10.17 -5.00 -31.68
N LEU A 320 -11.05 -5.10 -30.69
CA LEU A 320 -10.73 -4.74 -29.32
C LEU A 320 -9.61 -5.62 -28.74
N MET A 321 -9.56 -6.91 -29.08
CA MET A 321 -8.52 -7.81 -28.58
C MET A 321 -7.13 -7.36 -29.01
N ASP A 322 -6.94 -7.03 -30.31
CA ASP A 322 -5.66 -6.53 -30.83
C ASP A 322 -5.26 -5.20 -30.17
N ASN A 323 -6.24 -4.34 -29.90
CA ASN A 323 -6.03 -3.07 -29.21
C ASN A 323 -5.56 -3.28 -27.76
N ILE A 324 -6.14 -4.26 -27.05
CA ILE A 324 -5.75 -4.65 -25.70
C ILE A 324 -4.33 -5.22 -25.69
N GLU A 325 -4.03 -6.16 -26.60
CA GLU A 325 -2.69 -6.77 -26.76
C GLU A 325 -1.63 -5.69 -27.02
N PHE A 326 -1.91 -4.75 -27.94
CA PHE A 326 -1.02 -3.63 -28.21
C PHE A 326 -0.83 -2.73 -26.97
N GLY A 327 -1.87 -2.62 -26.12
CA GLY A 327 -1.78 -1.94 -24.81
C GLY A 327 -0.79 -2.64 -23.88
N PHE A 328 -0.86 -3.95 -23.74
CA PHE A 328 0.08 -4.73 -22.91
C PHE A 328 1.52 -4.61 -23.40
N ASP A 329 1.75 -4.69 -24.72
CA ASP A 329 3.07 -4.51 -25.31
C ASP A 329 3.61 -3.09 -25.09
N THR A 330 2.72 -2.08 -25.13
CA THR A 330 3.08 -0.70 -24.76
C THR A 330 3.55 -0.59 -23.32
N LEU A 331 2.87 -1.26 -22.37
CA LEU A 331 3.31 -1.27 -20.97
C LEU A 331 4.68 -1.94 -20.83
N ALA A 332 4.89 -3.08 -21.46
CA ALA A 332 6.18 -3.78 -21.47
C ALA A 332 7.31 -2.87 -22.01
N ALA A 333 7.08 -2.18 -23.12
CA ALA A 333 8.04 -1.26 -23.69
C ALA A 333 8.37 -0.07 -22.76
N LEU A 334 7.36 0.53 -22.13
CA LEU A 334 7.52 1.66 -21.22
C LEU A 334 8.23 1.28 -19.91
N THR A 335 8.13 0.02 -19.50
CA THR A 335 8.77 -0.52 -18.29
C THR A 335 10.13 -1.16 -18.57
N GLY A 336 10.73 -0.91 -19.77
CA GLY A 336 12.06 -1.43 -20.09
C GLY A 336 12.09 -2.95 -20.32
N GLY A 337 10.97 -3.56 -20.70
CA GLY A 337 10.84 -4.99 -20.91
C GLY A 337 10.54 -5.79 -19.64
N ALA A 338 10.00 -5.15 -18.60
CA ALA A 338 9.51 -5.86 -17.43
C ALA A 338 8.42 -6.88 -17.83
N MET A 339 8.36 -8.01 -17.11
CA MET A 339 7.27 -8.96 -17.27
C MET A 339 5.94 -8.29 -16.94
N VAL A 340 4.98 -8.35 -17.87
CA VAL A 340 3.64 -7.81 -17.72
C VAL A 340 2.67 -8.96 -17.50
N HIS A 341 2.14 -9.06 -16.27
CA HIS A 341 1.03 -9.94 -15.96
C HIS A 341 -0.27 -9.30 -16.46
N ARG A 342 -1.10 -10.10 -17.13
CA ARG A 342 -2.24 -9.63 -17.91
C ARG A 342 -3.53 -10.16 -17.32
N GLY A 343 -4.58 -9.36 -17.31
CA GLY A 343 -5.93 -9.78 -16.94
C GLY A 343 -6.97 -9.09 -17.80
N ILE A 344 -8.01 -9.81 -18.21
CA ILE A 344 -9.16 -9.28 -18.94
C ILE A 344 -10.41 -9.84 -18.27
N TYR A 345 -11.25 -8.98 -17.72
CA TYR A 345 -12.41 -9.39 -16.93
C TYR A 345 -13.68 -8.65 -17.34
N GLU A 346 -14.78 -9.38 -17.26
CA GLU A 346 -16.11 -8.81 -17.39
C GLU A 346 -16.65 -8.30 -16.05
N ASP A 347 -17.30 -7.15 -16.11
CA ASP A 347 -18.07 -6.58 -15.02
C ASP A 347 -19.31 -5.86 -15.60
N ALA A 348 -20.48 -6.45 -15.43
CA ALA A 348 -21.75 -5.92 -15.93
C ALA A 348 -22.08 -4.50 -15.42
N ASN A 349 -21.43 -4.04 -14.34
CA ASN A 349 -21.61 -2.68 -13.83
C ASN A 349 -20.72 -1.64 -14.53
N LYS A 350 -19.89 -2.03 -15.49
CA LYS A 350 -19.01 -1.12 -16.23
C LYS A 350 -19.70 -0.63 -17.51
N ASP A 351 -19.85 0.67 -17.61
CA ASP A 351 -20.31 1.37 -18.82
C ASP A 351 -19.16 1.78 -19.75
N LYS A 352 -17.90 1.45 -19.36
CA LYS A 352 -16.67 1.83 -20.07
C LYS A 352 -15.59 0.78 -19.84
N LEU A 353 -14.74 0.63 -20.85
CA LEU A 353 -13.51 -0.12 -20.69
C LEU A 353 -12.56 0.64 -19.75
N VAL A 354 -12.07 -0.03 -18.72
CA VAL A 354 -11.18 0.54 -17.70
C VAL A 354 -9.89 -0.27 -17.64
N THR A 355 -8.75 0.43 -17.60
CA THR A 355 -7.44 -0.21 -17.37
C THR A 355 -6.94 0.10 -15.96
N TYR A 356 -6.54 -0.94 -15.25
CA TYR A 356 -5.84 -0.88 -13.97
C TYR A 356 -4.39 -1.24 -14.21
N THR A 357 -3.47 -0.44 -13.69
CA THR A 357 -2.03 -0.63 -13.91
C THR A 357 -1.31 -0.68 -12.58
N LEU A 358 -0.42 -1.67 -12.44
CA LEU A 358 0.47 -1.85 -11.31
C LEU A 358 1.88 -2.00 -11.85
N VAL A 359 2.84 -1.22 -11.31
CA VAL A 359 4.25 -1.29 -11.70
C VAL A 359 5.11 -1.37 -10.43
N SER A 360 5.96 -2.38 -10.35
CA SER A 360 6.77 -2.71 -9.17
C SER A 360 8.26 -2.81 -9.49
N GLY A 361 9.09 -2.91 -8.46
CA GLY A 361 10.53 -3.00 -8.61
C GLY A 361 11.20 -1.66 -8.97
N LEU A 362 10.48 -0.56 -8.85
CA LEU A 362 10.95 0.76 -9.23
C LEU A 362 12.00 1.29 -8.26
N LYS A 363 13.04 1.94 -8.79
CA LYS A 363 13.93 2.78 -7.99
C LYS A 363 13.19 4.01 -7.48
N ARG A 364 13.66 4.57 -6.34
CA ARG A 364 13.03 5.75 -5.72
C ARG A 364 12.92 6.94 -6.67
N PRO A 365 11.85 7.75 -6.58
CA PRO A 365 11.71 8.97 -7.37
C PRO A 365 12.55 10.09 -6.72
N SER A 366 13.87 10.03 -6.90
CA SER A 366 14.84 10.89 -6.21
C SER A 366 14.51 12.37 -6.34
N LYS A 367 14.10 12.84 -7.52
CA LYS A 367 13.74 14.24 -7.77
C LYS A 367 12.57 14.71 -6.87
N ARG A 368 11.57 13.85 -6.65
CA ARG A 368 10.39 14.16 -5.81
C ARG A 368 10.78 14.19 -4.32
N ILE A 369 11.59 13.23 -3.87
CA ILE A 369 12.04 13.14 -2.47
C ILE A 369 12.99 14.28 -2.12
N GLU A 370 14.00 14.53 -2.96
CA GLU A 370 14.93 15.63 -2.78
C GLU A 370 14.25 17.01 -2.86
N GLY A 371 13.16 17.09 -3.62
CA GLY A 371 12.33 18.30 -3.69
C GLY A 371 11.78 18.77 -2.34
N LEU A 372 11.67 17.88 -1.34
CA LEU A 372 11.26 18.24 0.03
C LEU A 372 12.31 19.10 0.73
N LYS A 373 13.59 19.00 0.35
CA LYS A 373 14.67 19.83 0.92
C LYS A 373 14.51 21.32 0.68
N LYS A 374 13.72 21.72 -0.32
CA LYS A 374 13.42 23.14 -0.58
C LYS A 374 12.73 23.83 0.60
N PHE A 375 12.06 23.07 1.43
CA PHE A 375 11.31 23.54 2.59
C PHE A 375 12.12 23.46 3.90
N LEU A 376 13.39 23.06 3.85
CA LEU A 376 14.27 22.93 5.02
C LEU A 376 15.02 24.23 5.35
N LYS A 377 14.81 25.27 4.56
CA LYS A 377 15.48 26.58 4.72
C LYS A 377 14.79 27.44 5.76
#